data_51e52a3efb289230738b34fab8823ea5
#
_entry.id   51e52a3efb289230738b34fab8823ea5
#
_cell.length_a   1.000
_cell.length_b   1.000
_cell.length_c   1.000
_cell.angle_alpha   90.00
_cell.angle_beta   90.00
_cell.angle_gamma   90.00
#
_symmetry.space_group_name_H-M   'P 1'
#
loop_
_entity.id
_entity.type
_entity.pdbx_description
1 polymer ?
#
loop_
_entity_poly.entity_id
_entity_poly.type
_entity_poly.pdbx_seq_one_letter_code
_entity_poly.pdbx_strand_id
1 'polypeptide(L)'
;MQKIDRTRRKRRYLVLSFFVPFGVMLLCFVLGGLWPFGDRQVLAHDMWHQYYPFFVSFREKLRSGGSLQYLREAGMGIGYLPLYAYYLSSPLYLLSVLVPASLLREFFALLVLTKIGLAGLFFAVFLRTTFRRNEPALVPFSMMYALCSFVAGYYWNIIWLDALALLPLMLAG
;
A
#
# COMPACT_ATOMS: atom_id res chain seq x y z
N MET A 1 25.43 27.46 5.38
CA MET A 1 25.67 26.04 5.64
C MET A 1 24.71 25.44 6.68
N GLN A 2 24.48 26.03 7.84
CA GLN A 2 23.56 25.48 8.89
C GLN A 2 22.09 25.26 8.48
N LYS A 3 21.53 26.08 7.59
CA LYS A 3 20.12 25.97 7.16
C LYS A 3 19.87 24.74 6.27
N ILE A 4 20.85 24.37 5.45
CA ILE A 4 20.81 23.21 4.55
C ILE A 4 20.88 21.89 5.35
N ASP A 5 21.72 21.87 6.40
CA ASP A 5 21.89 20.71 7.25
C ASP A 5 20.65 20.40 8.09
N ARG A 6 19.98 21.45 8.63
CA ARG A 6 18.68 21.31 9.31
C ARG A 6 17.57 20.77 8.40
N THR A 7 17.56 21.15 7.12
CA THR A 7 16.55 20.68 6.16
C THR A 7 16.78 19.22 5.75
N ARG A 8 18.02 18.81 5.54
CA ARG A 8 18.41 17.43 5.29
C ARG A 8 18.05 16.51 6.48
N ARG A 9 18.38 16.95 7.70
CA ARG A 9 18.03 16.22 8.94
C ARG A 9 16.50 16.09 9.11
N LYS A 10 15.74 17.11 8.71
CA LYS A 10 14.26 17.10 8.78
C LYS A 10 13.60 16.07 7.85
N ARG A 11 14.19 15.82 6.68
CA ARG A 11 13.67 14.82 5.70
C ARG A 11 14.06 13.39 6.07
N ARG A 12 15.21 13.19 6.72
CA ARG A 12 15.76 11.86 7.01
C ARG A 12 14.79 10.99 7.82
N TYR A 13 14.19 11.50 8.88
CA TYR A 13 13.28 10.70 9.71
C TYR A 13 11.99 10.33 8.99
N LEU A 14 11.44 11.20 8.13
CA LEU A 14 10.29 10.88 7.31
C LEU A 14 10.62 9.76 6.31
N VAL A 15 11.79 9.83 5.67
CA VAL A 15 12.26 8.79 4.75
C VAL A 15 12.43 7.46 5.49
N LEU A 16 13.06 7.48 6.67
CA LEU A 16 13.21 6.28 7.51
C LEU A 16 11.86 5.73 7.96
N SER A 17 10.88 6.59 8.28
CA SER A 17 9.54 6.17 8.67
C SER A 17 8.75 5.47 7.54
N PHE A 18 9.16 5.64 6.28
CA PHE A 18 8.67 4.84 5.17
C PHE A 18 9.46 3.53 5.04
N PHE A 19 10.79 3.63 4.93
CA PHE A 19 11.61 2.47 4.56
C PHE A 19 11.77 1.43 5.67
N VAL A 20 11.67 1.82 6.95
CA VAL A 20 11.80 0.86 8.06
C VAL A 20 10.61 -0.11 8.09
N PRO A 21 9.34 0.31 8.18
CA PRO A 21 8.23 -0.64 8.15
C PRO A 21 8.12 -1.39 6.81
N PHE A 22 8.40 -0.74 5.68
CA PHE A 22 8.52 -1.39 4.37
C PHE A 22 9.54 -2.52 4.40
N GLY A 23 10.76 -2.25 4.89
CA GLY A 23 11.86 -3.21 4.94
C GLY A 23 11.60 -4.36 5.91
N VAL A 24 10.99 -4.08 7.07
CA VAL A 24 10.61 -5.13 8.02
C VAL A 24 9.57 -6.06 7.40
N MET A 25 8.53 -5.53 6.74
CA MET A 25 7.52 -6.36 6.09
C MET A 25 8.08 -7.12 4.88
N LEU A 26 8.98 -6.49 4.10
CA LEU A 26 9.72 -7.16 3.04
C LEU A 26 10.56 -8.33 3.60
N LEU A 27 11.25 -8.13 4.71
CA LEU A 27 12.00 -9.19 5.39
C LEU A 27 11.06 -10.34 5.82
N CYS A 28 9.88 -10.02 6.33
CA CYS A 28 8.87 -11.04 6.65
C CYS A 28 8.45 -11.84 5.40
N PHE A 29 8.29 -11.17 4.25
CA PHE A 29 7.97 -11.86 2.99
C PHE A 29 9.10 -12.79 2.55
N VAL A 30 10.36 -12.32 2.63
CA VAL A 30 11.55 -13.12 2.31
C VAL A 30 11.67 -14.33 3.22
N LEU A 31 11.64 -14.13 4.55
CA LEU A 31 11.77 -15.20 5.53
C LEU A 31 10.58 -16.16 5.50
N GLY A 32 9.39 -15.67 5.17
CA GLY A 32 8.19 -16.47 4.96
C GLY A 32 8.19 -17.27 3.66
N GLY A 33 9.17 -17.06 2.78
CA GLY A 33 9.22 -17.70 1.45
C GLY A 33 8.04 -17.34 0.56
N LEU A 34 7.51 -16.10 0.70
CA LEU A 34 6.42 -15.62 -0.14
C LEU A 34 6.96 -15.25 -1.53
N TRP A 35 6.18 -15.49 -2.56
CA TRP A 35 6.54 -15.09 -3.92
C TRP A 35 6.84 -13.59 -4.01
N PRO A 36 7.90 -13.14 -4.72
CA PRO A 36 8.81 -13.88 -5.59
C PRO A 36 10.04 -14.49 -4.88
N PHE A 37 10.13 -14.45 -3.57
CA PHE A 37 11.30 -14.90 -2.78
C PHE A 37 11.27 -16.39 -2.44
N GLY A 38 10.17 -17.08 -2.75
CA GLY A 38 9.99 -18.50 -2.55
C GLY A 38 8.69 -18.98 -3.20
N ASP A 39 8.28 -20.21 -2.90
CA ASP A 39 7.15 -20.88 -3.57
C ASP A 39 5.79 -20.63 -2.92
N ARG A 40 5.77 -19.98 -1.76
CA ARG A 40 4.51 -19.71 -1.05
C ARG A 40 3.75 -18.58 -1.74
N GLN A 41 2.43 -18.80 -1.90
CA GLN A 41 1.54 -17.80 -2.49
C GLN A 41 1.45 -16.53 -1.63
N VAL A 42 1.71 -15.38 -2.25
CA VAL A 42 1.55 -14.06 -1.62
C VAL A 42 0.09 -13.64 -1.54
N LEU A 43 -0.72 -14.11 -2.48
CA LEU A 43 -2.15 -13.79 -2.55
C LEU A 43 -2.92 -14.69 -1.56
N ALA A 44 -3.15 -14.20 -0.36
CA ALA A 44 -3.88 -14.91 0.70
C ALA A 44 -5.36 -14.49 0.73
N HIS A 45 -6.24 -15.39 1.14
CA HIS A 45 -7.66 -15.13 1.36
C HIS A 45 -8.32 -14.37 0.19
N ASP A 46 -8.98 -13.25 0.47
CA ASP A 46 -9.69 -12.42 -0.51
C ASP A 46 -8.76 -11.78 -1.55
N MET A 47 -7.45 -11.70 -1.28
CA MET A 47 -6.50 -11.29 -2.33
C MET A 47 -6.59 -12.21 -3.54
N TRP A 48 -6.69 -13.52 -3.34
CA TRP A 48 -6.77 -14.50 -4.40
C TRP A 48 -8.12 -14.48 -5.10
N HIS A 49 -9.22 -14.44 -4.33
CA HIS A 49 -10.57 -14.61 -4.86
C HIS A 49 -11.20 -13.32 -5.38
N GLN A 50 -10.79 -12.15 -4.88
CA GLN A 50 -11.46 -10.88 -5.14
C GLN A 50 -10.50 -9.79 -5.59
N TYR A 51 -9.55 -9.37 -4.73
CA TYR A 51 -8.80 -8.15 -4.98
C TYR A 51 -7.89 -8.24 -6.20
N TYR A 52 -7.15 -9.32 -6.35
CA TYR A 52 -6.26 -9.50 -7.49
C TYR A 52 -6.99 -9.70 -8.82
N PRO A 53 -8.03 -10.56 -8.94
CA PRO A 53 -8.83 -10.66 -10.16
C PRO A 53 -9.46 -9.34 -10.59
N PHE A 54 -10.03 -8.58 -9.65
CA PHE A 54 -10.61 -7.26 -9.97
C PHE A 54 -9.53 -6.25 -10.39
N PHE A 55 -8.37 -6.28 -9.74
CA PHE A 55 -7.23 -5.45 -10.12
C PHE A 55 -6.73 -5.76 -11.54
N VAL A 56 -6.61 -7.04 -11.91
CA VAL A 56 -6.24 -7.46 -13.27
C VAL A 56 -7.27 -6.97 -14.28
N SER A 57 -8.56 -7.20 -14.02
CA SER A 57 -9.65 -6.71 -14.87
C SER A 57 -9.64 -5.19 -15.05
N PHE A 58 -9.38 -4.44 -13.97
CA PHE A 58 -9.28 -2.98 -14.03
C PHE A 58 -8.14 -2.53 -14.94
N ARG A 59 -6.94 -3.11 -14.74
CA ARG A 59 -5.79 -2.83 -15.60
C ARG A 59 -6.08 -3.11 -17.08
N GLU A 60 -6.70 -4.25 -17.38
CA GLU A 60 -7.05 -4.63 -18.76
C GLU A 60 -8.00 -3.63 -19.38
N LYS A 61 -9.04 -3.22 -18.65
CA LYS A 61 -9.96 -2.18 -19.10
C LYS A 61 -9.27 -0.84 -19.35
N LEU A 62 -8.36 -0.43 -18.48
CA LEU A 62 -7.58 0.80 -18.69
C LEU A 62 -6.69 0.73 -19.92
N ARG A 63 -6.09 -0.42 -20.22
CA ARG A 63 -5.20 -0.60 -21.38
C ARG A 63 -5.93 -0.74 -22.70
N SER A 64 -7.08 -1.40 -22.69
CA SER A 64 -7.89 -1.64 -23.90
C SER A 64 -8.87 -0.51 -24.21
N GLY A 65 -9.05 0.47 -23.31
CA GLY A 65 -10.13 1.45 -23.40
C GLY A 65 -11.52 0.83 -23.18
N GLY A 66 -11.58 -0.30 -22.48
CA GLY A 66 -12.82 -1.03 -22.21
C GLY A 66 -13.80 -0.25 -21.32
N SER A 67 -15.09 -0.53 -21.47
CA SER A 67 -16.13 0.13 -20.68
C SER A 67 -15.98 -0.12 -19.18
N LEU A 68 -16.04 0.96 -18.40
CA LEU A 68 -16.08 0.95 -16.94
C LEU A 68 -17.51 0.94 -16.38
N GLN A 69 -18.51 0.60 -17.19
CA GLN A 69 -19.90 0.55 -16.75
C GLN A 69 -20.28 -0.84 -16.23
N TYR A 70 -19.75 -1.90 -16.84
CA TYR A 70 -20.20 -3.25 -16.58
C TYR A 70 -19.05 -4.27 -16.63
N LEU A 71 -19.09 -5.26 -15.73
CA LEU A 71 -18.17 -6.41 -15.67
C LEU A 71 -18.99 -7.70 -15.85
N ARG A 72 -18.74 -8.42 -16.94
CA ARG A 72 -19.45 -9.68 -17.26
C ARG A 72 -18.88 -10.86 -16.49
N GLU A 73 -17.59 -10.82 -16.20
CA GLU A 73 -16.81 -11.93 -15.65
C GLU A 73 -17.01 -12.12 -14.13
N ALA A 74 -17.74 -11.21 -13.47
CA ALA A 74 -18.04 -11.32 -12.05
C ALA A 74 -19.51 -11.71 -11.84
N GLY A 75 -19.73 -12.90 -11.27
CA GLY A 75 -21.06 -13.44 -11.04
C GLY A 75 -21.84 -13.61 -12.35
N MET A 76 -23.05 -13.10 -12.41
CA MET A 76 -23.86 -13.03 -13.64
C MET A 76 -23.74 -11.67 -14.34
N GLY A 77 -22.69 -10.91 -14.01
CA GLY A 77 -22.48 -9.55 -14.45
C GLY A 77 -22.89 -8.52 -13.39
N ILE A 78 -22.01 -7.55 -13.15
CA ILE A 78 -22.23 -6.50 -12.15
C ILE A 78 -21.89 -5.12 -12.71
N GLY A 79 -22.51 -4.08 -12.12
CA GLY A 79 -22.11 -2.71 -12.37
C GLY A 79 -20.67 -2.46 -11.95
N TYR A 80 -19.86 -1.85 -12.81
CA TYR A 80 -18.44 -1.67 -12.54
C TYR A 80 -18.17 -0.54 -11.54
N LEU A 81 -18.99 0.50 -11.51
CA LEU A 81 -18.78 1.65 -10.64
C LEU A 81 -18.81 1.30 -9.14
N PRO A 82 -19.78 0.52 -8.63
CA PRO A 82 -19.75 0.05 -7.24
C PRO A 82 -18.52 -0.80 -6.93
N LEU A 83 -18.15 -1.69 -7.87
CA LEU A 83 -16.93 -2.50 -7.74
C LEU A 83 -15.67 -1.63 -7.65
N TYR A 84 -15.56 -0.64 -8.55
CA TYR A 84 -14.45 0.31 -8.55
C TYR A 84 -14.37 1.08 -7.23
N ALA A 85 -15.50 1.64 -6.79
CA ALA A 85 -15.53 2.46 -5.58
C ALA A 85 -15.09 1.66 -4.33
N TYR A 86 -15.45 0.39 -4.25
CA TYR A 86 -15.12 -0.44 -3.10
C TYR A 86 -13.72 -1.08 -3.19
N TYR A 87 -13.35 -1.65 -4.36
CA TYR A 87 -12.15 -2.48 -4.49
C TYR A 87 -10.97 -1.78 -5.16
N LEU A 88 -11.21 -0.79 -6.03
CA LEU A 88 -10.23 -0.35 -7.03
C LEU A 88 -9.92 1.15 -6.98
N SER A 89 -10.48 1.88 -6.02
CA SER A 89 -10.33 3.35 -5.92
C SER A 89 -8.93 3.81 -5.47
N SER A 90 -8.02 2.88 -5.16
CA SER A 90 -6.64 3.23 -4.81
C SER A 90 -5.92 3.89 -6.00
N PRO A 91 -5.37 5.11 -5.85
CA PRO A 91 -4.66 5.78 -6.94
C PRO A 91 -3.40 5.03 -7.37
N LEU A 92 -2.80 4.22 -6.48
CA LEU A 92 -1.64 3.40 -6.79
C LEU A 92 -1.93 2.32 -7.83
N TYR A 93 -3.20 1.89 -7.97
CA TYR A 93 -3.59 0.89 -8.96
C TYR A 93 -3.45 1.38 -10.39
N LEU A 94 -3.52 2.70 -10.63
CA LEU A 94 -3.30 3.28 -11.95
C LEU A 94 -1.89 2.98 -12.50
N LEU A 95 -0.91 2.82 -11.62
CA LEU A 95 0.46 2.47 -12.00
C LEU A 95 0.57 1.08 -12.66
N SER A 96 -0.43 0.21 -12.46
CA SER A 96 -0.49 -1.12 -13.08
C SER A 96 -0.47 -1.10 -14.60
N VAL A 97 -0.92 -0.01 -15.23
CA VAL A 97 -0.92 0.16 -16.68
C VAL A 97 0.50 0.10 -17.26
N LEU A 98 1.48 0.54 -16.48
CA LEU A 98 2.90 0.58 -16.85
C LEU A 98 3.59 -0.79 -16.66
N VAL A 99 2.95 -1.72 -15.95
CA VAL A 99 3.56 -3.00 -15.57
C VAL A 99 3.24 -4.08 -16.60
N PRO A 100 4.21 -4.90 -17.04
CA PRO A 100 3.94 -6.08 -17.86
C PRO A 100 2.98 -7.06 -17.18
N ALA A 101 2.16 -7.78 -17.96
CA ALA A 101 1.20 -8.73 -17.41
C ALA A 101 1.86 -9.85 -16.58
N SER A 102 3.06 -10.27 -16.96
CA SER A 102 3.85 -11.29 -16.26
C SER A 102 4.32 -10.89 -14.86
N LEU A 103 4.37 -9.58 -14.55
CA LEU A 103 4.85 -9.04 -13.28
C LEU A 103 3.73 -8.45 -12.41
N LEU A 104 2.48 -8.69 -12.77
CA LEU A 104 1.34 -8.10 -12.04
C LEU A 104 1.23 -8.62 -10.61
N ARG A 105 1.56 -9.88 -10.36
CA ARG A 105 1.53 -10.46 -9.02
C ARG A 105 2.60 -9.86 -8.12
N GLU A 106 3.80 -9.70 -8.64
CA GLU A 106 4.92 -9.05 -7.95
C GLU A 106 4.60 -7.58 -7.67
N PHE A 107 4.03 -6.90 -8.64
CA PHE A 107 3.58 -5.53 -8.48
C PHE A 107 2.48 -5.41 -7.40
N PHE A 108 1.55 -6.35 -7.35
CA PHE A 108 0.51 -6.38 -6.33
C PHE A 108 1.09 -6.59 -4.92
N ALA A 109 2.08 -7.48 -4.78
CA ALA A 109 2.83 -7.63 -3.55
C ALA A 109 3.60 -6.35 -3.16
N LEU A 110 4.22 -5.68 -4.15
CA LEU A 110 4.88 -4.39 -3.95
C LEU A 110 3.92 -3.30 -3.48
N LEU A 111 2.67 -3.31 -3.96
CA LEU A 111 1.64 -2.37 -3.51
C LEU A 111 1.33 -2.54 -2.01
N VAL A 112 1.25 -3.78 -1.50
CA VAL A 112 1.08 -4.04 -0.06
C VAL A 112 2.21 -3.42 0.73
N LEU A 113 3.46 -3.71 0.35
CA LEU A 113 4.65 -3.17 1.02
C LEU A 113 4.68 -1.64 0.98
N THR A 114 4.34 -1.06 -0.17
CA THR A 114 4.29 0.40 -0.37
C THR A 114 3.25 1.05 0.52
N LYS A 115 2.05 0.48 0.63
CA LYS A 115 0.98 1.01 1.50
C LYS A 115 1.36 0.96 2.97
N ILE A 116 2.04 -0.11 3.41
CA ILE A 116 2.58 -0.20 4.77
C ILE A 116 3.67 0.86 5.01
N GLY A 117 4.57 1.06 4.05
CA GLY A 117 5.55 2.14 4.11
C GLY A 117 4.90 3.53 4.18
N LEU A 118 3.85 3.76 3.36
CA LEU A 118 3.08 5.01 3.38
C LEU A 118 2.36 5.22 4.71
N ALA A 119 1.81 4.18 5.33
CA ALA A 119 1.21 4.27 6.66
C ALA A 119 2.22 4.79 7.70
N GLY A 120 3.46 4.27 7.67
CA GLY A 120 4.53 4.76 8.53
C GLY A 120 4.93 6.21 8.23
N LEU A 121 5.10 6.56 6.95
CA LEU A 121 5.43 7.92 6.52
C LEU A 121 4.35 8.93 6.95
N PHE A 122 3.08 8.62 6.68
CA PHE A 122 1.99 9.55 6.97
C PHE A 122 1.72 9.68 8.46
N PHE A 123 1.94 8.62 9.23
CA PHE A 123 1.92 8.71 10.69
C PHE A 123 3.08 9.59 11.22
N ALA A 124 4.28 9.50 10.65
CA ALA A 124 5.38 10.41 10.99
C ALA A 124 5.05 11.87 10.65
N VAL A 125 4.36 12.10 9.53
CA VAL A 125 3.88 13.46 9.16
C VAL A 125 2.88 13.95 10.20
N PHE A 126 1.91 13.13 10.58
CA PHE A 126 0.93 13.44 11.63
C PHE A 126 1.63 13.80 12.96
N LEU A 127 2.50 12.94 13.47
CA LEU A 127 3.23 13.19 14.71
C LEU A 127 4.03 14.50 14.66
N ARG A 128 4.73 14.70 13.54
CA ARG A 128 5.55 15.89 13.32
C ARG A 128 4.72 17.18 13.30
N THR A 129 3.56 17.15 12.66
CA THR A 129 2.68 18.33 12.56
C THR A 129 1.99 18.64 13.90
N THR A 130 1.45 17.60 14.55
CA THR A 130 0.71 17.71 15.80
C THR A 130 1.60 18.15 16.95
N PHE A 131 2.74 17.48 17.14
CA PHE A 131 3.65 17.76 18.24
C PHE A 131 4.73 18.81 17.91
N ARG A 132 4.79 19.27 16.65
CA ARG A 132 5.78 20.24 16.13
C ARG A 132 7.24 19.84 16.40
N ARG A 133 7.49 18.53 16.52
CA ARG A 133 8.81 17.96 16.76
C ARG A 133 9.29 17.15 15.56
N ASN A 134 10.62 17.16 15.36
CA ASN A 134 11.25 16.38 14.30
C ASN A 134 12.50 15.72 14.85
N GLU A 135 12.32 14.58 15.46
CA GLU A 135 13.29 13.85 16.24
C GLU A 135 13.32 12.35 15.87
N PRO A 136 14.36 11.60 16.26
CA PRO A 136 14.48 10.17 15.94
C PRO A 136 13.30 9.31 16.39
N ALA A 137 12.61 9.73 17.45
CA ALA A 137 11.43 9.02 17.98
C ALA A 137 10.29 8.86 16.97
N LEU A 138 10.24 9.70 15.91
CA LEU A 138 9.27 9.55 14.83
C LEU A 138 9.34 8.16 14.19
N VAL A 139 10.54 7.60 14.03
CA VAL A 139 10.72 6.32 13.33
C VAL A 139 10.11 5.13 14.11
N PRO A 140 10.46 4.88 15.39
CA PRO A 140 9.87 3.76 16.13
C PRO A 140 8.34 3.90 16.30
N PHE A 141 7.81 5.09 16.56
CA PHE A 141 6.35 5.28 16.65
C PHE A 141 5.65 5.03 15.31
N SER A 142 6.25 5.45 14.20
CA SER A 142 5.72 5.17 12.86
C SER A 142 5.76 3.68 12.53
N MET A 143 6.82 2.99 12.97
CA MET A 143 6.92 1.54 12.82
C MET A 143 5.85 0.81 13.63
N MET A 144 5.62 1.21 14.88
CA MET A 144 4.56 0.63 15.72
C MET A 144 3.17 0.79 15.12
N TYR A 145 2.88 1.95 14.50
CA TYR A 145 1.64 2.18 13.79
C TYR A 145 1.51 1.32 12.53
N ALA A 146 2.53 1.37 11.66
CA ALA A 146 2.50 0.71 10.35
C ALA A 146 2.58 -0.82 10.45
N LEU A 147 3.12 -1.36 11.54
CA LEU A 147 3.25 -2.81 11.81
C LEU A 147 2.41 -3.25 13.00
N CYS A 148 1.29 -2.57 13.26
CA CYS A 148 0.37 -2.97 14.32
C CYS A 148 -0.22 -4.36 14.05
N SER A 149 -0.85 -4.96 15.06
CA SER A 149 -1.44 -6.30 14.99
C SER A 149 -2.46 -6.45 13.85
N PHE A 150 -3.18 -5.36 13.53
CA PHE A 150 -4.08 -5.35 12.37
C PHE A 150 -3.32 -5.62 11.06
N VAL A 151 -2.19 -4.94 10.82
CA VAL A 151 -1.39 -5.16 9.61
C VAL A 151 -0.79 -6.57 9.61
N ALA A 152 -0.27 -7.03 10.74
CA ALA A 152 0.30 -8.37 10.85
C ALA A 152 -0.71 -9.48 10.52
N GLY A 153 -1.97 -9.32 10.95
CA GLY A 153 -3.02 -10.31 10.71
C GLY A 153 -3.80 -10.13 9.40
N TYR A 154 -3.87 -8.89 8.88
CA TYR A 154 -4.78 -8.52 7.80
C TYR A 154 -4.09 -7.76 6.65
N TYR A 155 -2.76 -7.90 6.45
CA TYR A 155 -2.06 -7.26 5.32
C TYR A 155 -2.64 -7.66 3.96
N TRP A 156 -3.24 -8.83 3.87
CA TRP A 156 -3.93 -9.32 2.69
C TRP A 156 -5.18 -8.50 2.33
N ASN A 157 -5.72 -7.73 3.27
CA ASN A 157 -6.87 -6.86 3.04
C ASN A 157 -6.39 -5.51 2.49
N ILE A 158 -5.83 -5.55 1.27
CA ILE A 158 -5.10 -4.45 0.64
C ILE A 158 -5.92 -3.16 0.49
N ILE A 159 -7.26 -3.27 0.37
CA ILE A 159 -8.15 -2.11 0.25
C ILE A 159 -8.19 -1.29 1.56
N TRP A 160 -8.04 -1.94 2.71
CA TRP A 160 -8.06 -1.27 4.00
C TRP A 160 -6.71 -0.64 4.35
N LEU A 161 -5.63 -1.06 3.69
CA LEU A 161 -4.32 -0.44 3.87
C LEU A 161 -4.28 1.01 3.37
N ASP A 162 -5.10 1.38 2.39
CA ASP A 162 -5.25 2.78 1.98
C ASP A 162 -5.87 3.62 3.10
N ALA A 163 -6.93 3.12 3.75
CA ALA A 163 -7.55 3.79 4.88
C ALA A 163 -6.57 3.95 6.06
N LEU A 164 -5.82 2.88 6.37
CA LEU A 164 -4.78 2.91 7.39
C LEU A 164 -3.70 3.95 7.07
N ALA A 165 -3.26 4.02 5.82
CA ALA A 165 -2.25 4.98 5.40
C ALA A 165 -2.77 6.42 5.47
N LEU A 166 -4.00 6.68 5.00
CA LEU A 166 -4.54 8.04 4.90
C LEU A 166 -5.08 8.59 6.21
N LEU A 167 -5.51 7.74 7.14
CA LEU A 167 -6.07 8.16 8.44
C LEU A 167 -5.21 9.18 9.20
N PRO A 168 -3.88 9.00 9.32
CA PRO A 168 -3.04 9.98 10.00
C PRO A 168 -3.03 11.36 9.32
N LEU A 169 -3.12 11.41 7.98
CA LEU A 169 -3.18 12.69 7.26
C LEU A 169 -4.52 13.39 7.50
N MET A 170 -5.61 12.65 7.55
CA MET A 170 -6.94 13.20 7.87
C MET A 170 -6.98 13.77 9.31
N LEU A 171 -6.27 13.14 10.24
CA LEU A 171 -6.16 13.61 11.63
C LEU A 171 -5.19 14.78 11.80
N ALA A 172 -4.30 14.98 10.83
CA ALA A 172 -3.35 16.11 10.86
C ALA A 172 -4.00 17.46 10.46
N GLY A 173 -5.22 17.46 9.92
CA GLY A 173 -6.01 18.63 9.50
C GLY A 173 -5.78 18.99 8.08
#